data_94edb6281addc7bc798a087776382f8a
#
_entry.id   94edb6281addc7bc798a087776382f8a
#
_cell.length_a   1.000
_cell.length_b   1.000
_cell.length_c   1.000
_cell.angle_alpha   90.00
_cell.angle_beta   90.00
_cell.angle_gamma   90.00
#
_symmetry.space_group_name_H-M   'P 1'
#
loop_
_entity.id
_entity.type
_entity.pdbx_description
1 polymer ?
#
loop_
_entity_poly.entity_id
_entity_poly.type
_entity_poly.pdbx_seq_one_letter_code
_entity_poly.pdbx_strand_id
1 'polypeptide(L)'
;MIGGKVALAVAPGLLTELAAGRQVACVSGTNGKTTTTRLLSAALSQRGRVTSNGGGANMTAGVVAALSRDRQAERAVLEVDEFYLPSVARAVRPAVVVLLNISRDQLDRSNETRRIAGLWRAVGGQLPGTVAVANADDPLVTWAAAGFDRVVWVGAGQRWTLDARVCPACGGLLDRHDGGWSCPGCGLSRPAPTREGGGAER
;
A
#
# COMPACT_ATOMS: atom_id res chain seq x y z
N MET A 1 -21.56 -5.97 -7.37
CA MET A 1 -20.16 -6.07 -7.88
C MET A 1 -20.00 -6.85 -9.21
N ILE A 2 -21.08 -7.35 -9.81
CA ILE A 2 -21.04 -8.05 -11.11
C ILE A 2 -20.62 -7.08 -12.24
N GLY A 3 -21.13 -5.84 -12.24
CA GLY A 3 -20.87 -4.86 -13.30
C GLY A 3 -19.39 -4.51 -13.52
N GLY A 4 -18.59 -4.39 -12.48
CA GLY A 4 -17.17 -4.07 -12.63
C GLY A 4 -16.34 -5.20 -13.24
N LYS A 5 -16.70 -6.47 -13.00
CA LYS A 5 -16.04 -7.62 -13.64
C LYS A 5 -16.40 -7.71 -15.13
N VAL A 6 -17.67 -7.49 -15.47
CA VAL A 6 -18.15 -7.46 -16.86
C VAL A 6 -17.49 -6.30 -17.61
N ALA A 7 -17.43 -5.12 -17.02
CA ALA A 7 -16.80 -3.93 -17.63
C ALA A 7 -15.31 -4.18 -17.97
N LEU A 8 -14.56 -4.81 -17.07
CA LEU A 8 -13.15 -5.15 -17.31
C LEU A 8 -12.94 -6.25 -18.35
N ALA A 9 -13.89 -7.17 -18.48
CA ALA A 9 -13.84 -8.21 -19.50
C ALA A 9 -14.10 -7.64 -20.91
N VAL A 10 -14.96 -6.62 -21.00
CA VAL A 10 -15.32 -5.93 -22.26
C VAL A 10 -14.30 -4.85 -22.64
N ALA A 11 -13.74 -4.14 -21.66
CA ALA A 11 -12.78 -3.05 -21.85
C ALA A 11 -11.58 -3.19 -20.90
N PRO A 12 -10.54 -3.95 -21.26
CA PRO A 12 -9.36 -4.16 -20.41
C PRO A 12 -8.63 -2.86 -20.02
N GLY A 13 -8.70 -1.82 -20.85
CA GLY A 13 -8.10 -0.49 -20.61
C GLY A 13 -8.95 0.45 -19.74
N LEU A 14 -10.16 0.06 -19.36
CA LEU A 14 -11.13 0.93 -18.66
C LEU A 14 -10.55 1.56 -17.39
N LEU A 15 -9.76 0.82 -16.63
CA LEU A 15 -9.17 1.32 -15.38
C LEU A 15 -8.18 2.47 -15.64
N THR A 16 -7.38 2.36 -16.68
CA THR A 16 -6.44 3.40 -17.12
C THR A 16 -7.19 4.64 -17.61
N GLU A 17 -8.25 4.47 -18.39
CA GLU A 17 -9.08 5.58 -18.89
C GLU A 17 -9.77 6.32 -17.74
N LEU A 18 -10.34 5.60 -16.79
CA LEU A 18 -11.01 6.18 -15.63
C LEU A 18 -10.05 6.91 -14.68
N ALA A 19 -8.79 6.51 -14.63
CA ALA A 19 -7.77 7.14 -13.80
C ALA A 19 -7.09 8.33 -14.50
N ALA A 20 -7.21 8.44 -15.81
CA ALA A 20 -6.54 9.47 -16.61
C ALA A 20 -6.86 10.89 -16.11
N GLY A 21 -5.83 11.72 -15.99
CA GLY A 21 -5.95 13.12 -15.54
C GLY A 21 -6.21 13.30 -14.03
N ARG A 22 -6.26 12.22 -13.23
CA ARG A 22 -6.53 12.29 -11.79
C ARG A 22 -5.24 12.11 -10.97
N GLN A 23 -5.20 12.77 -9.83
CA GLN A 23 -4.21 12.47 -8.79
C GLN A 23 -4.70 11.26 -7.99
N VAL A 24 -4.10 10.11 -8.22
CA VAL A 24 -4.50 8.85 -7.56
C VAL A 24 -3.57 8.54 -6.41
N ALA A 25 -4.14 8.21 -5.25
CA ALA A 25 -3.45 7.56 -4.12
C ALA A 25 -4.00 6.14 -3.96
N CYS A 26 -3.12 5.14 -3.90
CA CYS A 26 -3.48 3.76 -3.56
C CYS A 26 -3.08 3.48 -2.12
N VAL A 27 -3.97 2.86 -1.35
CA VAL A 27 -3.72 2.43 0.05
C VAL A 27 -3.79 0.92 0.11
N SER A 28 -2.72 0.27 0.55
CA SER A 28 -2.65 -1.17 0.70
C SER A 28 -1.98 -1.60 2.01
N GLY A 29 -2.25 -2.81 2.43
CA GLY A 29 -1.76 -3.43 3.66
C GLY A 29 -2.76 -4.43 4.20
N THR A 30 -2.33 -5.37 5.02
CA THR A 30 -3.23 -6.39 5.58
C THR A 30 -4.28 -5.76 6.48
N ASN A 31 -3.87 -4.81 7.33
CA ASN A 31 -4.75 -4.13 8.27
C ASN A 31 -4.75 -2.61 8.09
N GLY A 32 -5.86 -1.96 8.43
CA GLY A 32 -5.97 -0.50 8.46
C GLY A 32 -6.31 0.16 7.11
N LYS A 33 -6.42 -0.58 6.01
CA LYS A 33 -6.72 -0.06 4.67
C LYS A 33 -7.92 0.88 4.65
N THR A 34 -9.08 0.39 5.08
CA THR A 34 -10.35 1.15 5.05
C THR A 34 -10.29 2.41 5.90
N THR A 35 -9.74 2.31 7.11
CA THR A 35 -9.61 3.47 8.01
C THR A 35 -8.70 4.54 7.39
N THR A 36 -7.52 4.14 6.91
CA THR A 36 -6.56 5.06 6.28
C THR A 36 -7.15 5.70 5.02
N THR A 37 -7.83 4.92 4.19
CA THR A 37 -8.50 5.41 2.98
C THR A 37 -9.56 6.45 3.31
N ARG A 38 -10.37 6.23 4.35
CA ARG A 38 -11.40 7.19 4.81
C ARG A 38 -10.78 8.48 5.34
N LEU A 39 -9.77 8.38 6.19
CA LEU A 39 -9.08 9.53 6.76
C LEU A 39 -8.41 10.37 5.68
N LEU A 40 -7.69 9.73 4.75
CA LEU A 40 -7.03 10.40 3.63
C LEU A 40 -8.06 11.05 2.70
N SER A 41 -9.16 10.37 2.40
CA SER A 41 -10.26 10.93 1.58
C SER A 41 -10.87 12.15 2.24
N ALA A 42 -11.14 12.10 3.54
CA ALA A 42 -11.68 13.22 4.29
C ALA A 42 -10.73 14.43 4.30
N ALA A 43 -9.44 14.20 4.52
CA ALA A 43 -8.43 15.24 4.49
C ALA A 43 -8.31 15.91 3.10
N LEU A 44 -8.30 15.12 2.02
CA LEU A 44 -8.20 15.62 0.66
C LEU A 44 -9.48 16.30 0.18
N SER A 45 -10.65 15.94 0.71
CA SER A 45 -11.94 16.56 0.38
C SER A 45 -11.99 18.04 0.74
N GLN A 46 -11.16 18.50 1.67
CA GLN A 46 -11.02 19.91 2.00
C GLN A 46 -10.41 20.74 0.84
N ARG A 47 -9.82 20.08 -0.14
CA ARG A 47 -9.12 20.70 -1.28
C ARG A 47 -9.79 20.41 -2.62
N GLY A 48 -10.97 19.83 -2.64
CA GLY A 48 -11.73 19.53 -3.85
C GLY A 48 -12.36 18.13 -3.84
N ARG A 49 -12.95 17.76 -4.98
CA ARG A 49 -13.69 16.51 -5.11
C ARG A 49 -12.77 15.29 -5.06
N VAL A 50 -13.17 14.29 -4.26
CA VAL A 50 -12.45 13.03 -4.08
C VAL A 50 -13.40 11.87 -4.32
N THR A 51 -13.03 10.95 -5.18
CA THR A 51 -13.70 9.64 -5.29
C THR A 51 -12.92 8.56 -4.53
N SER A 52 -13.63 7.60 -3.95
CA SER A 52 -13.01 6.55 -3.14
C SER A 52 -13.88 5.29 -3.08
N ASN A 53 -13.24 4.13 -2.88
CA ASN A 53 -13.88 2.85 -2.55
C ASN A 53 -13.77 2.49 -1.06
N GLY A 54 -13.64 3.46 -0.17
CA GLY A 54 -13.49 3.28 1.29
C GLY A 54 -14.63 2.53 2.02
N GLY A 55 -15.46 1.79 1.28
CA GLY A 55 -16.45 0.84 1.78
C GLY A 55 -16.00 -0.63 1.77
N GLY A 56 -14.70 -0.92 1.57
CA GLY A 56 -14.13 -2.27 1.62
C GLY A 56 -14.14 -3.05 0.30
N ALA A 57 -14.56 -2.45 -0.80
CA ALA A 57 -14.50 -3.08 -2.13
C ALA A 57 -13.11 -2.89 -2.76
N ASN A 58 -12.10 -3.60 -2.25
CA ASN A 58 -10.67 -3.39 -2.48
C ASN A 58 -10.08 -4.18 -3.68
N MET A 59 -10.90 -4.95 -4.39
CA MET A 59 -10.50 -5.61 -5.64
C MET A 59 -10.71 -4.68 -6.84
N THR A 60 -10.13 -5.03 -7.99
CA THR A 60 -10.17 -4.26 -9.24
C THR A 60 -11.58 -3.78 -9.63
N ALA A 61 -12.60 -4.63 -9.47
CA ALA A 61 -14.00 -4.27 -9.77
C ALA A 61 -14.54 -3.13 -8.87
N GLY A 62 -14.14 -3.11 -7.59
CA GLY A 62 -14.48 -2.06 -6.65
C GLY A 62 -13.77 -0.74 -6.98
N VAL A 63 -12.53 -0.82 -7.44
CA VAL A 63 -11.76 0.34 -7.92
C VAL A 63 -12.43 0.97 -9.15
N VAL A 64 -12.82 0.14 -10.14
CA VAL A 64 -13.58 0.60 -11.31
C VAL A 64 -14.87 1.29 -10.90
N ALA A 65 -15.64 0.68 -10.00
CA ALA A 65 -16.90 1.26 -9.52
C ALA A 65 -16.69 2.62 -8.82
N ALA A 66 -15.61 2.75 -8.04
CA ALA A 66 -15.27 4.03 -7.39
C ALA A 66 -14.93 5.12 -8.41
N LEU A 67 -14.04 4.83 -9.35
CA LEU A 67 -13.62 5.78 -10.36
C LEU A 67 -14.75 6.18 -11.32
N SER A 68 -15.71 5.27 -11.57
CA SER A 68 -16.89 5.55 -12.41
C SER A 68 -17.95 6.38 -11.72
N ARG A 69 -18.02 6.36 -10.37
CA ARG A 69 -19.07 7.03 -9.58
C ARG A 69 -19.01 8.55 -9.70
N ASP A 70 -17.83 9.11 -9.70
CA ASP A 70 -17.62 10.54 -9.84
C ASP A 70 -16.53 10.82 -10.88
N ARG A 71 -16.96 11.01 -12.12
CA ARG A 71 -16.07 11.31 -13.24
C ARG A 71 -15.46 12.71 -13.19
N GLN A 72 -15.98 13.60 -12.37
CA GLN A 72 -15.48 14.98 -12.21
C GLN A 72 -14.49 15.10 -11.03
N ALA A 73 -14.30 14.04 -10.24
CA ALA A 73 -13.33 14.07 -9.15
C ALA A 73 -11.90 14.12 -9.72
N GLU A 74 -11.17 15.17 -9.37
CA GLU A 74 -9.76 15.34 -9.74
C GLU A 74 -8.82 14.43 -8.94
N ARG A 75 -9.29 13.92 -7.80
CA ARG A 75 -8.53 13.07 -6.90
C ARG A 75 -9.26 11.76 -6.65
N ALA A 76 -8.46 10.69 -6.52
CA ALA A 76 -8.97 9.38 -6.13
C ALA A 76 -8.13 8.80 -5.00
N VAL A 77 -8.79 8.28 -3.95
CA VAL A 77 -8.14 7.52 -2.88
C VAL A 77 -8.69 6.10 -2.94
N LEU A 78 -7.85 5.17 -3.34
CA LEU A 78 -8.25 3.81 -3.66
C LEU A 78 -7.70 2.83 -2.62
N GLU A 79 -8.60 2.17 -1.90
CA GLU A 79 -8.28 0.98 -1.13
C GLU A 79 -8.02 -0.17 -2.09
N VAL A 80 -6.86 -0.82 -1.97
CA VAL A 80 -6.47 -1.90 -2.86
C VAL A 80 -5.95 -3.08 -2.04
N ASP A 81 -6.49 -4.25 -2.32
CA ASP A 81 -6.02 -5.50 -1.74
C ASP A 81 -4.55 -5.78 -2.13
N GLU A 82 -3.81 -6.44 -1.26
CA GLU A 82 -2.37 -6.64 -1.35
C GLU A 82 -1.94 -7.32 -2.65
N PHE A 83 -2.69 -8.32 -3.09
CA PHE A 83 -2.41 -9.06 -4.34
C PHE A 83 -2.82 -8.27 -5.59
N TYR A 84 -3.80 -7.40 -5.46
CA TYR A 84 -4.29 -6.59 -6.58
C TYR A 84 -3.50 -5.28 -6.76
N LEU A 85 -2.74 -4.84 -5.74
CA LEU A 85 -1.96 -3.61 -5.82
C LEU A 85 -1.08 -3.53 -7.08
N PRO A 86 -0.30 -4.56 -7.48
CA PRO A 86 0.54 -4.46 -8.66
C PRO A 86 -0.22 -4.20 -9.95
N SER A 87 -1.35 -4.88 -10.15
CA SER A 87 -2.15 -4.72 -11.37
C SER A 87 -2.88 -3.38 -11.41
N VAL A 88 -3.46 -2.98 -10.29
CA VAL A 88 -4.15 -1.68 -10.16
C VAL A 88 -3.17 -0.54 -10.33
N ALA A 89 -2.02 -0.56 -9.64
CA ALA A 89 -1.04 0.51 -9.69
C ALA A 89 -0.45 0.70 -11.10
N ARG A 90 -0.19 -0.39 -11.85
CA ARG A 90 0.23 -0.27 -13.26
C ARG A 90 -0.83 0.42 -14.12
N ALA A 91 -2.10 0.13 -13.88
CA ALA A 91 -3.19 0.68 -14.67
C ALA A 91 -3.47 2.15 -14.32
N VAL A 92 -3.51 2.50 -13.03
CA VAL A 92 -3.89 3.86 -12.61
C VAL A 92 -2.72 4.83 -12.49
N ARG A 93 -1.45 4.35 -12.51
CA ARG A 93 -0.24 5.16 -12.37
C ARG A 93 -0.35 6.14 -11.20
N PRO A 94 -0.44 5.67 -9.94
CA PRO A 94 -0.72 6.52 -8.80
C PRO A 94 0.43 7.52 -8.54
N ALA A 95 0.07 8.73 -8.11
CA ALA A 95 1.05 9.69 -7.61
C ALA A 95 1.65 9.23 -6.27
N VAL A 96 0.84 8.53 -5.46
CA VAL A 96 1.23 8.04 -4.14
C VAL A 96 0.74 6.62 -3.93
N VAL A 97 1.58 5.77 -3.34
CA VAL A 97 1.20 4.46 -2.79
C VAL A 97 1.47 4.47 -1.29
N VAL A 98 0.45 4.19 -0.48
CA VAL A 98 0.56 4.05 0.98
C VAL A 98 0.64 2.56 1.32
N LEU A 99 1.75 2.14 1.92
CA LEU A 99 2.06 0.77 2.31
C LEU A 99 2.04 0.67 3.83
N LEU A 100 0.97 0.08 4.38
CA LEU A 100 0.70 0.10 5.83
C LEU A 100 1.44 -1.00 6.58
N ASN A 101 1.14 -2.25 6.28
CA ASN A 101 1.71 -3.43 6.93
C ASN A 101 1.47 -4.68 6.08
N ILE A 102 2.30 -5.69 6.29
CA ILE A 102 2.11 -7.04 5.74
C ILE A 102 2.17 -8.02 6.89
N SER A 103 1.03 -8.57 7.26
CA SER A 103 0.91 -9.59 8.31
C SER A 103 0.22 -10.84 7.78
N ARG A 104 0.32 -11.93 8.54
CA ARG A 104 -0.37 -13.18 8.23
C ARG A 104 -1.86 -12.99 8.43
N ASP A 105 -2.66 -13.38 7.46
CA ASP A 105 -4.08 -13.59 7.68
C ASP A 105 -4.31 -14.98 8.26
N GLN A 106 -5.47 -15.23 8.89
CA GLN A 106 -5.78 -16.43 9.68
C GLN A 106 -5.66 -17.77 8.94
N LEU A 107 -5.46 -17.75 7.61
CA LEU A 107 -5.36 -18.93 6.74
C LEU A 107 -3.97 -19.10 6.10
N ASP A 108 -2.92 -18.71 6.81
CA ASP A 108 -1.54 -18.59 6.31
C ASP A 108 -1.02 -19.85 5.60
N ARG A 109 -0.65 -19.67 4.34
CA ARG A 109 0.27 -20.56 3.63
C ARG A 109 1.68 -19.96 3.77
N SER A 110 2.62 -20.73 4.30
CA SER A 110 4.01 -20.35 4.46
C SER A 110 4.57 -19.63 3.21
N ASN A 111 5.14 -18.45 3.39
CA ASN A 111 5.71 -17.54 2.38
C ASN A 111 4.74 -16.54 1.68
N GLU A 112 3.47 -16.47 2.03
CA GLU A 112 2.54 -15.54 1.39
C GLU A 112 2.95 -14.07 1.63
N THR A 113 3.33 -13.72 2.84
CA THR A 113 3.76 -12.36 3.23
C THR A 113 5.02 -11.91 2.46
N ARG A 114 6.01 -12.79 2.32
CA ARG A 114 7.21 -12.50 1.52
C ARG A 114 6.89 -12.36 0.03
N ARG A 115 5.95 -13.16 -0.49
CA ARG A 115 5.48 -13.07 -1.87
C ARG A 115 4.80 -11.73 -2.13
N ILE A 116 3.93 -11.28 -1.24
CA ILE A 116 3.27 -9.96 -1.32
C ILE A 116 4.32 -8.86 -1.34
N ALA A 117 5.27 -8.86 -0.40
CA ALA A 117 6.36 -7.89 -0.36
C ALA A 117 7.18 -7.88 -1.66
N GLY A 118 7.46 -9.06 -2.23
CA GLY A 118 8.14 -9.19 -3.51
C GLY A 118 7.37 -8.59 -4.69
N LEU A 119 6.05 -8.80 -4.73
CA LEU A 119 5.17 -8.23 -5.74
C LEU A 119 5.14 -6.69 -5.65
N TRP A 120 5.08 -6.14 -4.43
CA TRP A 120 5.10 -4.69 -4.20
C TRP A 120 6.45 -4.09 -4.59
N ARG A 121 7.56 -4.75 -4.23
CA ARG A 121 8.90 -4.33 -4.62
C ARG A 121 9.06 -4.28 -6.14
N ALA A 122 8.61 -5.32 -6.83
CA ALA A 122 8.71 -5.42 -8.29
C ALA A 122 7.88 -4.34 -9.01
N VAL A 123 6.69 -4.02 -8.49
CA VAL A 123 5.86 -2.98 -9.11
C VAL A 123 6.43 -1.58 -8.85
N GLY A 124 7.08 -1.35 -7.72
CA GLY A 124 7.73 -0.07 -7.40
C GLY A 124 8.69 0.37 -8.51
N GLY A 125 9.57 -0.50 -8.98
CA GLY A 125 10.49 -0.22 -10.09
C GLY A 125 9.83 0.02 -11.46
N GLN A 126 8.51 -0.21 -11.57
CA GLN A 126 7.73 0.02 -12.80
C GLN A 126 6.88 1.30 -12.72
N LEU A 127 6.99 2.05 -11.63
CA LEU A 127 6.18 3.23 -11.34
C LEU A 127 7.07 4.47 -11.13
N PRO A 128 7.80 4.91 -12.16
CA PRO A 128 8.66 6.08 -12.03
C PRO A 128 7.84 7.31 -11.62
N GLY A 129 8.35 8.09 -10.68
CA GLY A 129 7.71 9.28 -10.15
C GLY A 129 6.65 9.03 -9.07
N THR A 130 6.23 7.78 -8.84
CA THR A 130 5.34 7.43 -7.72
C THR A 130 6.09 7.53 -6.39
N VAL A 131 5.49 8.18 -5.40
CA VAL A 131 6.02 8.24 -4.03
C VAL A 131 5.41 7.11 -3.20
N ALA A 132 6.24 6.28 -2.59
CA ALA A 132 5.78 5.36 -1.57
C ALA A 132 5.77 6.05 -0.20
N VAL A 133 4.65 6.03 0.51
CA VAL A 133 4.55 6.36 1.93
C VAL A 133 4.48 5.05 2.69
N ALA A 134 5.51 4.69 3.41
CA ALA A 134 5.72 3.33 3.88
C ALA A 134 6.02 3.26 5.38
N ASN A 135 5.46 2.26 6.05
CA ASN A 135 5.72 1.97 7.45
C ASN A 135 7.17 1.46 7.64
N ALA A 136 7.97 2.25 8.34
CA ALA A 136 9.37 1.93 8.65
C ALA A 136 9.51 0.79 9.67
N ASP A 137 8.48 0.54 10.48
CA ASP A 137 8.54 -0.45 11.56
C ASP A 137 8.31 -1.89 11.07
N ASP A 138 7.77 -2.04 9.85
CA ASP A 138 7.51 -3.34 9.25
C ASP A 138 8.64 -3.73 8.26
N PRO A 139 9.44 -4.77 8.56
CA PRO A 139 10.54 -5.22 7.69
C PRO A 139 10.10 -5.62 6.28
N LEU A 140 8.90 -6.23 6.14
CA LEU A 140 8.35 -6.63 4.85
C LEU A 140 8.00 -5.40 4.00
N VAL A 141 7.34 -4.42 4.61
CA VAL A 141 7.01 -3.15 3.97
C VAL A 141 8.27 -2.37 3.61
N THR A 142 9.25 -2.31 4.52
CA THR A 142 10.53 -1.64 4.27
C THR A 142 11.25 -2.24 3.08
N TRP A 143 11.35 -3.57 3.03
CA TRP A 143 11.96 -4.25 1.88
C TRP A 143 11.19 -4.05 0.57
N ALA A 144 9.87 -4.06 0.63
CA ALA A 144 9.01 -3.82 -0.54
C ALA A 144 9.15 -2.38 -1.05
N ALA A 145 9.09 -1.40 -0.15
CA ALA A 145 9.15 0.01 -0.50
C ALA A 145 10.50 0.43 -1.10
N ALA A 146 11.59 -0.28 -0.78
CA ALA A 146 12.89 -0.06 -1.40
C ALA A 146 12.93 -0.37 -2.93
N GLY A 147 11.83 -0.83 -3.52
CA GLY A 147 11.64 -0.91 -4.98
C GLY A 147 11.20 0.40 -5.62
N PHE A 148 10.80 1.40 -4.85
CA PHE A 148 10.35 2.70 -5.35
C PHE A 148 11.51 3.72 -5.33
N ASP A 149 11.54 4.62 -6.32
CA ASP A 149 12.59 5.67 -6.41
C ASP A 149 12.50 6.68 -5.27
N ARG A 150 11.31 6.93 -4.74
CA ARG A 150 11.05 7.90 -3.67
C ARG A 150 10.21 7.27 -2.57
N VAL A 151 10.74 7.29 -1.35
CA VAL A 151 10.05 6.75 -0.17
C VAL A 151 10.00 7.81 0.93
N VAL A 152 8.80 7.98 1.50
CA VAL A 152 8.57 8.72 2.74
C VAL A 152 8.35 7.68 3.84
N TRP A 153 9.25 7.61 4.78
CA TRP A 153 9.20 6.65 5.88
C TRP A 153 8.38 7.20 7.04
N VAL A 154 7.44 6.39 7.52
CA VAL A 154 6.59 6.72 8.67
C VAL A 154 6.86 5.73 9.78
N GLY A 155 7.23 6.22 10.95
CA GLY A 155 7.29 5.45 12.19
C GLY A 155 5.88 5.40 12.80
N ALA A 156 5.30 4.22 12.89
CA ALA A 156 3.94 4.03 13.42
C ALA A 156 3.91 3.47 14.85
N GLY A 157 5.09 3.15 15.41
CA GLY A 157 5.22 2.53 16.73
C GLY A 157 4.67 1.10 16.76
N GLN A 158 4.88 0.33 15.70
CA GLN A 158 4.35 -1.03 15.58
C GLN A 158 4.91 -1.96 16.67
N ARG A 159 4.01 -2.49 17.51
CA ARG A 159 4.37 -3.43 18.59
C ARG A 159 4.29 -4.90 18.16
N TRP A 160 3.53 -5.21 17.11
CA TRP A 160 3.36 -6.57 16.59
C TRP A 160 4.57 -6.98 15.75
N THR A 161 5.29 -8.02 16.18
CA THR A 161 6.56 -8.42 15.56
C THR A 161 6.58 -9.87 15.07
N LEU A 162 5.54 -10.67 15.40
CA LEU A 162 5.55 -12.12 15.16
C LEU A 162 5.59 -12.49 13.67
N ASP A 163 4.99 -11.67 12.80
CA ASP A 163 4.93 -11.96 11.36
C ASP A 163 6.19 -11.56 10.60
N ALA A 164 7.08 -10.81 11.25
CA ALA A 164 8.31 -10.29 10.65
C ALA A 164 9.54 -10.65 11.51
N ARG A 165 9.70 -11.94 11.80
CA ARG A 165 10.89 -12.47 12.49
C ARG A 165 12.03 -12.81 11.53
N VAL A 166 11.69 -13.07 10.28
CA VAL A 166 12.62 -13.48 9.23
C VAL A 166 12.83 -12.34 8.24
N CYS A 167 14.08 -12.09 7.92
CA CYS A 167 14.46 -11.08 6.95
C CYS A 167 13.88 -11.38 5.56
N PRO A 168 13.10 -10.47 4.96
CA PRO A 168 12.53 -10.70 3.64
C PRO A 168 13.59 -10.75 2.52
N ALA A 169 14.75 -10.14 2.74
CA ALA A 169 15.83 -10.12 1.77
C ALA A 169 16.64 -11.43 1.75
N CYS A 170 17.17 -11.87 2.90
CA CYS A 170 18.12 -12.99 2.96
C CYS A 170 17.60 -14.25 3.68
N GLY A 171 16.44 -14.17 4.37
CA GLY A 171 15.89 -15.29 5.13
C GLY A 171 16.51 -15.51 6.52
N GLY A 172 17.48 -14.68 6.95
CA GLY A 172 18.06 -14.70 8.29
C GLY A 172 17.09 -14.18 9.35
N LEU A 173 17.38 -14.46 10.63
CA LEU A 173 16.59 -13.89 11.72
C LEU A 173 16.86 -12.39 11.86
N LEU A 174 15.85 -11.65 12.21
CA LEU A 174 15.94 -10.22 12.51
C LEU A 174 16.22 -10.02 14.00
N ASP A 175 17.18 -9.15 14.29
CA ASP A 175 17.42 -8.63 15.64
C ASP A 175 16.49 -7.45 15.92
N ARG A 176 15.92 -7.45 17.12
CA ARG A 176 15.07 -6.36 17.64
C ARG A 176 15.80 -5.66 18.77
N HIS A 177 15.79 -4.35 18.72
CA HIS A 177 16.41 -3.47 19.73
C HIS A 177 15.55 -2.25 19.97
N ASP A 178 15.86 -1.50 21.02
CA ASP A 178 15.20 -0.23 21.29
C ASP A 178 15.43 0.72 20.12
N GLY A 179 14.30 1.17 19.54
CA GLY A 179 14.28 2.03 18.35
C GLY A 179 14.18 1.32 17.01
N GLY A 180 14.13 -0.05 16.95
CA GLY A 180 13.89 -0.67 15.68
C GLY A 180 14.26 -2.14 15.53
N TRP A 181 14.71 -2.48 14.33
CA TRP A 181 15.09 -3.82 13.93
C TRP A 181 16.22 -3.78 12.89
N SER A 182 17.01 -4.83 12.82
CA SER A 182 18.06 -5.01 11.83
C SER A 182 18.28 -6.49 11.49
N CYS A 183 18.87 -6.74 10.34
CA CYS A 183 19.29 -8.06 9.92
C CYS A 183 20.81 -8.18 9.98
N PRO A 184 21.39 -8.99 10.87
CA PRO A 184 22.83 -9.16 10.94
C PRO A 184 23.42 -9.86 9.71
N GLY A 185 22.59 -10.61 8.96
CA GLY A 185 23.03 -11.36 7.78
C GLY A 185 23.20 -10.53 6.52
N CYS A 186 22.42 -9.45 6.33
CA CYS A 186 22.47 -8.66 5.09
C CYS A 186 22.44 -7.15 5.30
N GLY A 187 22.37 -6.67 6.55
CA GLY A 187 22.35 -5.24 6.86
C GLY A 187 21.02 -4.53 6.65
N LEU A 188 19.95 -5.21 6.18
CA LEU A 188 18.63 -4.61 6.08
C LEU A 188 18.18 -4.16 7.48
N SER A 189 17.80 -2.91 7.62
CA SER A 189 17.43 -2.33 8.92
C SER A 189 16.26 -1.36 8.80
N ARG A 190 15.67 -1.01 9.93
CA ARG A 190 14.65 0.02 10.03
C ARG A 190 15.23 1.35 9.50
N PRO A 191 14.64 1.93 8.47
CA PRO A 191 15.06 3.25 8.01
C PRO A 191 14.68 4.31 9.04
N ALA A 192 15.44 5.39 9.09
CA ALA A 192 15.09 6.57 9.89
C ALA A 192 13.77 7.14 9.37
N PRO A 193 12.73 7.30 10.21
CA PRO A 193 11.46 7.84 9.76
C PRO A 193 11.59 9.29 9.33
N THR A 194 11.01 9.63 8.20
CA THR A 194 10.82 11.01 7.75
C THR A 194 9.74 11.69 8.60
N ARG A 195 8.80 10.90 9.14
CA ARG A 195 7.74 11.31 10.07
C ARG A 195 7.54 10.24 11.12
N GLU A 196 7.48 10.63 12.38
CA GLU A 196 7.06 9.77 13.48
C GLU A 196 5.65 10.14 13.92
N GLY A 197 4.80 9.12 14.09
CA GLY A 197 3.53 9.28 14.77
C GLY A 197 3.84 9.54 16.24
N GLY A 198 3.38 10.66 16.78
CA GLY A 198 3.49 10.93 18.20
C GLY A 198 2.85 9.77 18.96
N GLY A 199 3.64 9.03 19.75
CA GLY A 199 3.12 8.06 20.67
C GLY A 199 2.15 8.81 21.60
N ALA A 200 0.89 8.37 21.64
CA ALA A 200 0.00 8.80 22.71
C ALA A 200 0.64 8.28 24.01
N GLU A 201 1.29 9.17 24.75
CA GLU A 201 1.61 8.90 26.14
C GLU A 201 0.30 8.56 26.86
N ARG A 202 0.24 7.37 27.43
CA ARG A 202 -0.81 6.95 28.36
C ARG A 202 -0.34 7.14 29.77
#